data_7fed9d7c31cb3c70d9f75475f4dbeb98
#
_entry.id   7fed9d7c31cb3c70d9f75475f4dbeb98
#
_cell.length_a   1.000
_cell.length_b   1.000
_cell.length_c   1.000
_cell.angle_alpha   90.00
_cell.angle_beta   90.00
_cell.angle_gamma   90.00
#
_symmetry.space_group_name_H-M   'P 1'
#
loop_
_entity.id
_entity.type
_entity.pdbx_description
1 polymer ?
#
loop_
_entity_poly.entity_id
_entity_poly.type
_entity_poly.pdbx_seq_one_letter_code
_entity_poly.pdbx_strand_id
1 'polypeptide(L)'
;MDRRSFLTSAAASLASAAFAQTASSQTASAPIQQRDWSGREPIRYTDPDLIALDKRFEKYIITNTVIQRLWTGALWAEGPAWCGAGRFLLWSDIPNNRQMRWLEEDGHTSLFRSPSEYSNGNTFDFEGRQVSCQHGMRRVVRYETDGKTTVIADKWQGKPLNSPNDIVVHPDGGIWFTDPTYGILGNYEGFEAKPEVKEAVYRVDPKTGQMDKLTDELDKPNGICFSPDYKKVYICDTGGPRDIQVFDVVEGKTIRGKRQFTNMTMPGKGPGLADGIRADVDGNIWAGAGRGGPGYDGVHVFTPAGERIGMIVLPEICANICFGGTKRNRLFMAASQSVYAVYVGTRGAHVT
;
A
#
# COMPACT_ATOMS: atom_id res chain seq x y z
N MET A 1 19.60 -80.48 -7.54
CA MET A 1 20.83 -80.83 -6.85
C MET A 1 21.16 -79.62 -5.96
N ASP A 2 20.70 -79.64 -4.76
CA ASP A 2 21.11 -80.30 -3.52
C ASP A 2 22.43 -79.71 -2.99
N ARG A 3 22.37 -79.14 -1.82
CA ARG A 3 22.91 -79.30 -0.49
C ARG A 3 23.40 -78.03 0.12
N ARG A 4 22.76 -77.53 1.16
CA ARG A 4 22.99 -77.78 2.62
C ARG A 4 24.26 -77.22 3.23
N SER A 5 24.03 -76.19 4.09
CA SER A 5 24.40 -76.14 5.53
C SER A 5 25.86 -75.79 5.87
N PHE A 6 26.06 -74.78 6.70
CA PHE A 6 26.52 -74.92 8.07
C PHE A 6 26.44 -73.60 8.86
N LEU A 7 25.85 -73.74 10.07
CA LEU A 7 25.80 -72.78 11.16
C LEU A 7 27.18 -72.57 11.81
N THR A 8 27.51 -71.36 12.22
CA THR A 8 28.23 -71.16 13.49
C THR A 8 27.85 -69.82 14.12
N SER A 9 27.48 -69.87 15.37
CA SER A 9 27.10 -68.82 16.30
C SER A 9 28.32 -68.01 16.74
N ALA A 10 28.17 -66.70 16.83
CA ALA A 10 28.97 -65.88 17.74
C ALA A 10 28.07 -64.79 18.36
N ALA A 11 27.86 -64.89 19.65
CA ALA A 11 27.14 -63.89 20.44
C ALA A 11 28.04 -62.65 20.61
N ALA A 12 27.48 -61.49 20.25
CA ALA A 12 28.04 -60.21 20.62
C ALA A 12 26.94 -59.35 21.22
N SER A 13 27.13 -58.94 22.45
CA SER A 13 26.29 -58.11 23.27
C SER A 13 26.05 -56.75 22.66
N LEU A 14 24.77 -56.42 22.42
CA LEU A 14 24.28 -55.12 22.01
C LEU A 14 23.97 -54.27 23.23
N ALA A 15 24.76 -53.26 23.46
CA ALA A 15 24.41 -52.16 24.35
C ALA A 15 23.41 -51.24 23.62
N SER A 16 22.18 -51.18 24.08
CA SER A 16 21.12 -50.32 23.59
C SER A 16 21.37 -48.89 24.08
N ALA A 17 21.84 -48.01 23.21
CA ALA A 17 21.81 -46.56 23.42
C ALA A 17 20.39 -46.08 23.02
N ALA A 18 19.58 -45.77 24.00
CA ALA A 18 18.29 -45.10 23.79
C ALA A 18 18.55 -43.63 23.37
N PHE A 19 18.39 -43.32 22.10
CA PHE A 19 18.24 -41.96 21.65
C PHE A 19 16.84 -41.47 22.03
N ALA A 20 16.77 -40.60 23.05
CA ALA A 20 15.58 -39.81 23.32
C ALA A 20 15.39 -38.80 22.18
N GLN A 21 14.51 -39.10 21.25
CA GLN A 21 13.98 -38.08 20.32
C GLN A 21 13.12 -37.11 21.14
N THR A 22 13.67 -35.93 21.42
CA THR A 22 12.86 -34.80 21.83
C THR A 22 11.98 -34.41 20.67
N ALA A 23 10.73 -34.84 20.70
CA ALA A 23 9.69 -34.35 19.84
C ALA A 23 9.51 -32.84 20.13
N SER A 24 10.05 -32.00 19.27
CA SER A 24 9.67 -30.59 19.24
C SER A 24 8.18 -30.56 18.89
N SER A 25 7.35 -30.22 19.88
CA SER A 25 5.95 -29.90 19.65
C SER A 25 5.90 -28.66 18.74
N GLN A 26 5.79 -28.88 17.44
CA GLN A 26 5.25 -27.86 16.56
C GLN A 26 3.84 -27.60 17.05
N THR A 27 3.66 -26.49 17.78
CA THR A 27 2.33 -25.92 17.99
C THR A 27 1.78 -25.63 16.61
N ALA A 28 0.89 -26.49 16.12
CA ALA A 28 0.12 -26.22 14.93
C ALA A 28 -0.58 -24.87 15.18
N SER A 29 -0.25 -23.88 14.39
CA SER A 29 -0.98 -22.62 14.42
C SER A 29 -2.45 -22.94 14.21
N ALA A 30 -3.32 -22.46 15.11
CA ALA A 30 -4.75 -22.61 14.95
C ALA A 30 -5.13 -22.18 13.52
N PRO A 31 -6.01 -22.91 12.83
CA PRO A 31 -6.43 -22.53 11.49
C PRO A 31 -6.96 -21.10 11.56
N ILE A 32 -6.48 -20.24 10.65
CA ILE A 32 -6.99 -18.86 10.52
C ILE A 32 -8.49 -18.99 10.30
N GLN A 33 -9.27 -18.55 11.27
CA GLN A 33 -10.72 -18.61 11.19
C GLN A 33 -11.14 -17.77 9.99
N GLN A 34 -11.74 -18.40 8.99
CA GLN A 34 -12.15 -17.72 7.77
C GLN A 34 -13.29 -16.77 8.12
N ARG A 35 -13.00 -15.46 8.11
CA ARG A 35 -13.96 -14.40 8.44
C ARG A 35 -15.07 -14.33 7.38
N ASP A 36 -16.32 -14.28 7.81
CA ASP A 36 -17.42 -13.93 6.92
C ASP A 36 -17.44 -12.43 6.64
N TRP A 37 -17.04 -12.07 5.42
CA TRP A 37 -17.03 -10.69 4.94
C TRP A 37 -18.39 -10.23 4.40
N SER A 38 -19.43 -11.07 4.42
CA SER A 38 -20.79 -10.69 3.99
C SER A 38 -21.50 -9.78 4.98
N GLY A 39 -21.01 -9.72 6.24
CA GLY A 39 -21.63 -9.01 7.34
C GLY A 39 -22.83 -9.73 7.96
N ARG A 40 -23.11 -10.99 7.58
CA ARG A 40 -24.21 -11.78 8.14
C ARG A 40 -23.88 -12.30 9.55
N GLU A 41 -22.60 -12.67 9.75
CA GLU A 41 -22.13 -13.13 11.05
C GLU A 41 -21.49 -11.96 11.81
N PRO A 42 -21.90 -11.73 13.07
CA PRO A 42 -21.35 -10.65 13.87
C PRO A 42 -19.90 -10.95 14.25
N ILE A 43 -19.07 -9.93 14.21
CA ILE A 43 -17.68 -10.00 14.64
C ILE A 43 -17.58 -9.56 16.09
N ARG A 44 -16.82 -10.31 16.88
CA ARG A 44 -16.57 -9.96 18.27
C ARG A 44 -15.73 -8.68 18.34
N TYR A 45 -16.15 -7.72 19.13
CA TYR A 45 -15.33 -6.59 19.55
C TYR A 45 -14.32 -7.03 20.64
N THR A 46 -13.10 -6.56 20.66
CA THR A 46 -12.43 -5.76 19.62
C THR A 46 -12.19 -6.63 18.40
N ASP A 47 -12.17 -6.02 17.21
CA ASP A 47 -11.87 -6.76 15.97
C ASP A 47 -10.52 -7.48 16.10
N PRO A 48 -10.46 -8.82 15.97
CA PRO A 48 -9.24 -9.60 16.18
C PRO A 48 -8.14 -9.32 15.12
N ASP A 49 -8.50 -8.74 13.99
CA ASP A 49 -7.55 -8.39 12.92
C ASP A 49 -6.90 -7.02 13.12
N LEU A 50 -7.28 -6.28 14.19
CA LEU A 50 -6.60 -5.07 14.68
C LEU A 50 -5.54 -5.47 15.71
N ILE A 51 -4.29 -5.60 15.29
CA ILE A 51 -3.22 -6.19 16.11
C ILE A 51 -2.32 -5.09 16.69
N ALA A 52 -2.31 -4.93 18.00
CA ALA A 52 -1.29 -4.16 18.71
C ALA A 52 -0.03 -5.00 18.90
N LEU A 53 1.04 -4.65 18.21
CA LEU A 53 2.37 -5.24 18.41
C LEU A 53 3.12 -4.54 19.56
N ASP A 54 2.73 -3.31 19.86
CA ASP A 54 3.25 -2.49 20.94
C ASP A 54 2.09 -1.71 21.58
N LYS A 55 2.13 -1.48 22.89
CA LYS A 55 1.08 -0.74 23.63
C LYS A 55 0.82 0.67 23.10
N ARG A 56 1.80 1.27 22.41
CA ARG A 56 1.64 2.57 21.74
C ARG A 56 0.58 2.56 20.66
N PHE A 57 0.26 1.38 20.08
CA PHE A 57 -0.78 1.24 19.07
C PHE A 57 -2.19 1.16 19.66
N GLU A 58 -2.34 0.74 20.92
CA GLU A 58 -3.67 0.53 21.55
C GLU A 58 -4.57 1.77 21.48
N LYS A 59 -4.00 2.99 21.59
CA LYS A 59 -4.76 4.24 21.46
C LYS A 59 -5.37 4.48 20.08
N TYR A 60 -4.89 3.77 19.05
CA TYR A 60 -5.40 3.86 17.68
C TYR A 60 -6.51 2.85 17.40
N ILE A 61 -6.71 1.87 18.29
CA ILE A 61 -7.77 0.87 18.20
C ILE A 61 -9.02 1.43 18.86
N ILE A 62 -10.08 1.61 18.07
CA ILE A 62 -11.41 1.91 18.61
C ILE A 62 -12.08 0.57 18.92
N THR A 63 -12.35 0.30 20.20
CA THR A 63 -12.72 -1.02 20.69
C THR A 63 -14.11 -1.51 20.24
N ASN A 64 -14.97 -0.63 19.75
CA ASN A 64 -16.32 -0.92 19.27
C ASN A 64 -16.47 -0.68 17.75
N THR A 65 -15.41 -0.88 16.99
CA THR A 65 -15.43 -0.85 15.52
C THR A 65 -14.87 -2.14 14.94
N VAL A 66 -15.24 -2.42 13.72
CA VAL A 66 -14.76 -3.58 12.95
C VAL A 66 -14.26 -3.13 11.59
N ILE A 67 -13.41 -3.94 10.98
CA ILE A 67 -13.03 -3.80 9.59
C ILE A 67 -14.24 -4.19 8.74
N GLN A 68 -14.66 -3.30 7.87
CA GLN A 68 -15.77 -3.50 6.94
C GLN A 68 -15.22 -3.69 5.54
N ARG A 69 -15.71 -4.69 4.80
CA ARG A 69 -15.53 -4.74 3.36
C ARG A 69 -16.65 -3.94 2.70
N LEU A 70 -16.32 -2.78 2.16
CA LEU A 70 -17.30 -1.86 1.56
C LEU A 70 -17.73 -2.34 0.18
N TRP A 71 -16.80 -2.93 -0.57
CA TRP A 71 -17.04 -3.37 -1.93
C TRP A 71 -16.03 -4.43 -2.36
N THR A 72 -16.41 -5.27 -3.32
CA THR A 72 -15.56 -6.26 -3.98
C THR A 72 -15.95 -6.36 -5.45
N GLY A 73 -15.01 -6.78 -6.31
CA GLY A 73 -15.23 -6.94 -7.74
C GLY A 73 -14.23 -6.17 -8.61
N ALA A 74 -13.11 -5.72 -8.03
CA ALA A 74 -11.96 -5.25 -8.79
C ALA A 74 -11.13 -6.42 -9.33
N LEU A 75 -10.30 -6.15 -10.31
CA LEU A 75 -9.16 -6.99 -10.67
C LEU A 75 -7.91 -6.57 -9.89
N TRP A 76 -7.70 -5.25 -9.70
CA TRP A 76 -6.67 -4.68 -8.83
C TRP A 76 -7.09 -3.28 -8.38
N ALA A 77 -7.54 -3.19 -7.13
CA ALA A 77 -7.97 -1.94 -6.51
C ALA A 77 -6.77 -1.13 -6.02
N GLU A 78 -6.65 0.13 -6.46
CA GLU A 78 -5.53 1.02 -6.21
C GLU A 78 -5.94 2.48 -6.05
N GLY A 79 -5.00 3.31 -5.62
CA GLY A 79 -5.08 4.76 -5.59
C GLY A 79 -6.32 5.32 -4.89
N PRO A 80 -6.67 4.88 -3.67
CA PRO A 80 -7.84 5.41 -2.98
C PRO A 80 -7.59 6.87 -2.57
N ALA A 81 -8.57 7.72 -2.83
CA ALA A 81 -8.54 9.14 -2.47
C ALA A 81 -9.89 9.59 -1.92
N TRP A 82 -9.86 10.37 -0.85
CA TRP A 82 -11.07 10.89 -0.22
C TRP A 82 -11.38 12.30 -0.71
N CYS A 83 -12.55 12.48 -1.33
CA CYS A 83 -13.08 13.79 -1.67
C CYS A 83 -13.86 14.36 -0.47
N GLY A 84 -13.25 15.30 0.27
CA GLY A 84 -13.90 15.89 1.45
C GLY A 84 -15.13 16.73 1.12
N ALA A 85 -15.11 17.47 0.01
CA ALA A 85 -16.24 18.29 -0.45
C ALA A 85 -17.42 17.44 -0.91
N GLY A 86 -17.16 16.36 -1.63
CA GLY A 86 -18.19 15.46 -2.15
C GLY A 86 -18.54 14.31 -1.21
N ARG A 87 -17.82 14.13 -0.09
CA ARG A 87 -17.99 13.05 0.89
C ARG A 87 -18.03 11.67 0.24
N PHE A 88 -17.05 11.40 -0.62
CA PHE A 88 -16.93 10.11 -1.28
C PHE A 88 -15.48 9.62 -1.34
N LEU A 89 -15.33 8.31 -1.34
CA LEU A 89 -14.11 7.63 -1.68
C LEU A 89 -14.06 7.39 -3.20
N LEU A 90 -12.94 7.70 -3.82
CA LEU A 90 -12.58 7.33 -5.18
C LEU A 90 -11.46 6.29 -5.13
N TRP A 91 -11.46 5.33 -6.07
CA TRP A 91 -10.31 4.44 -6.28
C TRP A 91 -10.25 3.98 -7.74
N SER A 92 -9.09 3.53 -8.14
CA SER A 92 -8.83 2.93 -9.45
C SER A 92 -9.02 1.41 -9.39
N ASP A 93 -9.62 0.84 -10.40
CA ASP A 93 -9.57 -0.59 -10.73
C ASP A 93 -8.78 -0.69 -12.04
N ILE A 94 -7.45 -0.80 -11.90
CA ILE A 94 -6.50 -0.53 -12.98
C ILE A 94 -6.76 -1.43 -14.20
N PRO A 95 -6.78 -2.78 -14.07
CA PRO A 95 -6.90 -3.64 -15.24
C PRO A 95 -8.26 -3.53 -15.94
N ASN A 96 -9.31 -3.16 -15.18
CA ASN A 96 -10.62 -2.88 -15.75
C ASN A 96 -10.74 -1.48 -16.38
N ASN A 97 -9.66 -0.70 -16.36
CA ASN A 97 -9.59 0.65 -16.93
C ASN A 97 -10.73 1.55 -16.47
N ARG A 98 -11.00 1.56 -15.16
CA ARG A 98 -12.10 2.34 -14.57
C ARG A 98 -11.73 2.91 -13.20
N GLN A 99 -12.41 3.99 -12.83
CA GLN A 99 -12.45 4.51 -11.47
C GLN A 99 -13.83 4.26 -10.88
N MET A 100 -13.86 3.85 -9.61
CA MET A 100 -15.05 3.59 -8.84
C MET A 100 -15.23 4.64 -7.75
N ARG A 101 -16.46 4.84 -7.29
CA ARG A 101 -16.80 5.78 -6.22
C ARG A 101 -17.71 5.11 -5.20
N TRP A 102 -17.41 5.29 -3.93
CA TRP A 102 -18.28 4.93 -2.80
C TRP A 102 -18.74 6.20 -2.08
N LEU A 103 -20.05 6.37 -1.89
CA LEU A 103 -20.65 7.51 -1.20
C LEU A 103 -20.75 7.23 0.30
N GLU A 104 -20.34 8.19 1.15
CA GLU A 104 -20.45 8.06 2.61
C GLU A 104 -21.91 8.12 3.07
N GLU A 105 -22.76 8.82 2.35
CA GLU A 105 -24.15 9.09 2.73
C GLU A 105 -25.01 7.83 2.80
N ASP A 106 -24.92 6.98 1.80
CA ASP A 106 -25.79 5.80 1.63
C ASP A 106 -25.01 4.48 1.43
N GLY A 107 -23.67 4.54 1.37
CA GLY A 107 -22.81 3.38 1.12
C GLY A 107 -22.84 2.86 -0.33
N HIS A 108 -23.47 3.60 -1.24
CA HIS A 108 -23.59 3.19 -2.63
C HIS A 108 -22.25 3.25 -3.36
N THR A 109 -21.91 2.16 -4.07
CA THR A 109 -20.75 2.11 -4.96
C THR A 109 -21.20 2.20 -6.41
N SER A 110 -20.55 3.08 -7.18
CA SER A 110 -20.87 3.30 -8.58
C SER A 110 -19.62 3.46 -9.43
N LEU A 111 -19.76 3.23 -10.74
CA LEU A 111 -18.77 3.63 -11.72
C LEU A 111 -18.63 5.16 -11.72
N PHE A 112 -17.41 5.66 -11.53
CA PHE A 112 -17.12 7.08 -11.56
C PHE A 112 -16.61 7.55 -12.93
N ARG A 113 -15.68 6.78 -13.51
CA ARG A 113 -15.05 7.09 -14.80
C ARG A 113 -14.67 5.82 -15.55
N SER A 114 -14.96 5.77 -16.84
CA SER A 114 -14.51 4.74 -17.77
C SER A 114 -14.52 5.31 -19.21
N PRO A 115 -13.42 5.19 -19.98
CA PRO A 115 -12.10 4.72 -19.55
C PRO A 115 -11.43 5.66 -18.54
N SER A 116 -10.54 5.13 -17.71
CA SER A 116 -9.72 5.91 -16.77
C SER A 116 -8.28 6.08 -17.24
N GLU A 117 -7.95 5.56 -18.41
CA GLU A 117 -6.60 5.48 -18.98
C GLU A 117 -5.67 4.65 -18.08
N TYR A 118 -6.19 3.55 -17.53
CA TYR A 118 -5.47 2.69 -16.58
C TYR A 118 -4.91 3.52 -15.41
N SER A 119 -5.77 4.37 -14.81
CA SER A 119 -5.36 5.19 -13.67
C SER A 119 -4.92 4.32 -12.50
N ASN A 120 -3.89 4.78 -11.77
CA ASN A 120 -3.40 4.20 -10.54
C ASN A 120 -3.65 5.16 -9.36
N GLY A 121 -2.62 5.85 -8.86
CA GLY A 121 -2.71 6.78 -7.75
C GLY A 121 -3.60 7.98 -8.03
N ASN A 122 -4.38 8.35 -7.04
CA ASN A 122 -5.22 9.55 -7.09
C ASN A 122 -5.04 10.36 -5.81
N THR A 123 -5.26 11.66 -5.93
CA THR A 123 -5.42 12.57 -4.79
C THR A 123 -6.33 13.73 -5.19
N PHE A 124 -6.69 14.58 -4.23
CA PHE A 124 -7.35 15.84 -4.49
C PHE A 124 -6.42 16.99 -4.11
N ASP A 125 -6.29 18.01 -4.95
CA ASP A 125 -5.55 19.19 -4.59
C ASP A 125 -6.29 20.06 -3.57
N PHE A 126 -5.65 21.13 -3.08
CA PHE A 126 -6.23 22.01 -2.09
C PHE A 126 -7.44 22.82 -2.59
N GLU A 127 -7.71 22.80 -3.90
CA GLU A 127 -8.89 23.38 -4.54
C GLU A 127 -9.98 22.33 -4.78
N GLY A 128 -9.76 21.09 -4.34
CA GLY A 128 -10.71 19.97 -4.45
C GLY A 128 -10.76 19.33 -5.84
N ARG A 129 -9.79 19.60 -6.71
CA ARG A 129 -9.69 18.98 -8.04
C ARG A 129 -8.96 17.64 -7.93
N GLN A 130 -9.47 16.63 -8.61
CA GLN A 130 -8.81 15.34 -8.68
C GLN A 130 -7.53 15.42 -9.51
N VAL A 131 -6.43 14.89 -8.96
CA VAL A 131 -5.17 14.63 -9.67
C VAL A 131 -4.95 13.14 -9.75
N SER A 132 -4.58 12.62 -10.91
CA SER A 132 -4.52 11.18 -11.18
C SER A 132 -3.30 10.80 -12.00
N CYS A 133 -2.66 9.71 -11.61
CA CYS A 133 -1.63 9.02 -12.39
C CYS A 133 -2.30 8.09 -13.40
N GLN A 134 -1.92 8.14 -14.67
CA GLN A 134 -2.47 7.31 -15.74
C GLN A 134 -1.37 6.47 -16.38
N HIS A 135 -1.41 5.15 -16.17
CA HIS A 135 -0.45 4.20 -16.74
C HIS A 135 -0.59 4.13 -18.27
N GLY A 136 -1.82 4.02 -18.78
CA GLY A 136 -2.07 3.83 -20.21
C GLY A 136 -1.57 4.97 -21.08
N MET A 137 -1.63 6.19 -20.58
CA MET A 137 -1.16 7.39 -21.27
C MET A 137 0.19 7.87 -20.74
N ARG A 138 0.79 7.18 -19.76
CA ARG A 138 2.11 7.49 -19.17
C ARG A 138 2.19 8.95 -18.71
N ARG A 139 1.18 9.41 -17.95
CA ARG A 139 1.06 10.82 -17.59
C ARG A 139 0.37 11.04 -16.25
N VAL A 140 0.53 12.26 -15.73
CA VAL A 140 -0.26 12.79 -14.61
C VAL A 140 -1.23 13.82 -15.16
N VAL A 141 -2.48 13.74 -14.73
CA VAL A 141 -3.55 14.66 -15.14
C VAL A 141 -4.25 15.28 -13.94
N ARG A 142 -4.84 16.46 -14.15
CA ARG A 142 -5.79 17.07 -13.22
C ARG A 142 -7.12 17.27 -13.94
N TYR A 143 -8.20 16.86 -13.25
CA TYR A 143 -9.56 17.07 -13.74
C TYR A 143 -10.08 18.39 -13.18
N GLU A 144 -10.33 19.32 -14.07
CA GLU A 144 -10.78 20.68 -13.72
C GLU A 144 -12.28 20.70 -13.42
N THR A 145 -12.72 21.73 -12.70
CA THR A 145 -14.14 21.90 -12.31
C THR A 145 -15.05 22.21 -13.50
N ASP A 146 -14.50 22.70 -14.62
CA ASP A 146 -15.22 22.94 -15.86
C ASP A 146 -15.32 21.69 -16.76
N GLY A 147 -14.88 20.54 -16.28
CA GLY A 147 -14.91 19.24 -16.97
C GLY A 147 -13.73 18.96 -17.89
N LYS A 148 -12.78 19.91 -18.03
CA LYS A 148 -11.56 19.69 -18.81
C LYS A 148 -10.58 18.81 -18.05
N THR A 149 -9.66 18.21 -18.80
CA THR A 149 -8.52 17.48 -18.28
C THR A 149 -7.24 18.21 -18.65
N THR A 150 -6.49 18.64 -17.64
CA THR A 150 -5.18 19.26 -17.80
C THR A 150 -4.09 18.22 -17.63
N VAL A 151 -3.21 18.08 -18.64
CA VAL A 151 -2.00 17.26 -18.50
C VAL A 151 -1.00 18.04 -17.64
N ILE A 152 -0.61 17.46 -16.50
CA ILE A 152 0.36 18.04 -15.58
C ILE A 152 1.79 17.65 -15.97
N ALA A 153 1.99 16.36 -16.33
CA ALA A 153 3.26 15.84 -16.79
C ALA A 153 3.04 14.61 -17.67
N ASP A 154 3.76 14.51 -18.79
CA ASP A 154 3.78 13.33 -19.66
C ASP A 154 5.20 12.98 -20.13
N LYS A 155 6.16 13.88 -19.95
CA LYS A 155 7.54 13.74 -20.43
C LYS A 155 8.56 14.30 -19.45
N TRP A 156 9.73 13.69 -19.43
CA TRP A 156 10.93 14.24 -18.83
C TRP A 156 12.01 14.41 -19.89
N GLN A 157 12.49 15.64 -20.08
CA GLN A 157 13.52 15.99 -21.10
C GLN A 157 13.16 15.48 -22.52
N GLY A 158 11.87 15.63 -22.89
CA GLY A 158 11.35 15.24 -24.20
C GLY A 158 11.03 13.76 -24.39
N LYS A 159 11.37 12.90 -23.41
CA LYS A 159 11.05 11.47 -23.41
C LYS A 159 9.82 11.18 -22.57
N PRO A 160 8.95 10.25 -22.98
CA PRO A 160 7.78 9.87 -22.19
C PRO A 160 8.18 9.35 -20.81
N LEU A 161 7.36 9.65 -19.79
CA LEU A 161 7.45 9.06 -18.45
C LEU A 161 7.32 7.54 -18.54
N ASN A 162 7.65 6.81 -17.46
CA ASN A 162 7.43 5.37 -17.41
C ASN A 162 5.95 5.05 -17.21
N SER A 163 5.49 5.07 -15.99
CA SER A 163 4.08 4.89 -15.62
C SER A 163 3.84 5.51 -14.25
N PRO A 164 3.51 6.81 -14.18
CA PRO A 164 3.25 7.48 -12.90
C PRO A 164 2.32 6.66 -12.02
N ASN A 165 2.73 6.49 -10.73
CA ASN A 165 2.12 5.49 -9.85
C ASN A 165 1.36 6.13 -8.68
N ASP A 166 2.03 6.65 -7.64
CA ASP A 166 1.36 7.32 -6.51
C ASP A 166 1.67 8.82 -6.48
N ILE A 167 0.82 9.61 -5.80
CA ILE A 167 0.78 11.06 -5.98
C ILE A 167 0.31 11.77 -4.72
N VAL A 168 0.97 12.89 -4.40
CA VAL A 168 0.61 13.80 -3.30
C VAL A 168 0.77 15.25 -3.73
N VAL A 169 0.06 16.16 -3.04
CA VAL A 169 0.17 17.60 -3.28
C VAL A 169 0.74 18.30 -2.06
N HIS A 170 1.78 19.08 -2.25
CA HIS A 170 2.40 19.92 -1.22
C HIS A 170 1.59 21.23 -1.04
N PRO A 171 1.59 21.88 0.15
CA PRO A 171 0.82 23.10 0.39
C PRO A 171 1.11 24.29 -0.54
N ASP A 172 2.29 24.31 -1.18
CA ASP A 172 2.63 25.32 -2.20
C ASP A 172 1.93 25.07 -3.56
N GLY A 173 1.16 23.97 -3.66
CA GLY A 173 0.48 23.51 -4.86
C GLY A 173 1.33 22.55 -5.71
N GLY A 174 2.59 22.32 -5.37
CA GLY A 174 3.47 21.39 -6.08
C GLY A 174 2.94 19.95 -6.05
N ILE A 175 2.86 19.34 -7.21
CA ILE A 175 2.39 17.96 -7.39
C ILE A 175 3.62 17.05 -7.43
N TRP A 176 3.68 16.09 -6.49
CA TRP A 176 4.77 15.13 -6.34
C TRP A 176 4.28 13.74 -6.70
N PHE A 177 5.02 13.02 -7.54
CA PHE A 177 4.61 11.68 -7.96
C PHE A 177 5.82 10.77 -8.19
N THR A 178 5.56 9.47 -8.10
CA THR A 178 6.52 8.41 -8.40
C THR A 178 6.29 7.89 -9.81
N ASP A 179 7.36 7.49 -10.50
CA ASP A 179 7.32 7.04 -11.90
C ASP A 179 8.10 5.73 -12.09
N PRO A 180 7.64 4.61 -11.49
CA PRO A 180 8.17 3.28 -11.76
C PRO A 180 7.68 2.73 -13.08
N THR A 181 8.14 1.52 -13.45
CA THR A 181 7.82 0.88 -14.72
C THR A 181 6.58 -0.02 -14.69
N TYR A 182 5.85 -0.13 -13.58
CA TYR A 182 4.79 -1.13 -13.40
C TYR A 182 3.74 -1.14 -14.53
N GLY A 183 3.24 0.01 -14.95
CA GLY A 183 2.22 0.13 -15.99
C GLY A 183 2.71 -0.13 -17.41
N ILE A 184 4.03 -0.32 -17.61
CA ILE A 184 4.63 -0.63 -18.93
C ILE A 184 5.33 -2.00 -18.98
N LEU A 185 5.24 -2.81 -17.90
CA LEU A 185 5.80 -4.16 -17.88
C LEU A 185 5.01 -5.17 -18.74
N GLY A 186 3.78 -4.86 -19.08
CA GLY A 186 2.91 -5.71 -19.88
C GLY A 186 1.56 -5.04 -20.16
N ASN A 187 0.62 -5.80 -20.71
CA ASN A 187 -0.69 -5.30 -21.14
C ASN A 187 -1.82 -5.58 -20.13
N TYR A 188 -1.52 -5.48 -18.83
CA TYR A 188 -2.50 -5.72 -17.77
C TYR A 188 -2.91 -4.44 -17.02
N GLU A 189 -1.92 -3.64 -16.60
CA GLU A 189 -2.15 -2.38 -15.89
C GLU A 189 -1.88 -1.15 -16.77
N GLY A 190 -1.66 -1.35 -18.05
CA GLY A 190 -1.36 -0.34 -19.05
C GLY A 190 -0.99 -1.00 -20.36
N PHE A 191 -0.02 -0.44 -21.06
CA PHE A 191 0.46 -0.97 -22.34
C PHE A 191 1.96 -1.25 -22.27
N GLU A 192 2.39 -2.42 -22.70
CA GLU A 192 3.80 -2.79 -22.75
C GLU A 192 4.61 -1.77 -23.55
N ALA A 193 5.68 -1.26 -22.92
CA ALA A 193 6.59 -0.32 -23.54
C ALA A 193 7.99 -0.45 -22.95
N LYS A 194 9.00 0.02 -23.69
CA LYS A 194 10.35 0.14 -23.17
C LYS A 194 10.48 1.42 -22.34
N PRO A 195 11.13 1.37 -21.15
CA PRO A 195 11.48 2.57 -20.42
C PRO A 195 12.48 3.42 -21.23
N GLU A 196 12.22 4.73 -21.33
CA GLU A 196 13.08 5.68 -22.01
C GLU A 196 13.77 6.64 -21.02
N VAL A 197 13.27 6.66 -19.78
CA VAL A 197 13.83 7.39 -18.65
C VAL A 197 14.05 6.43 -17.49
N LYS A 198 14.98 6.78 -16.61
CA LYS A 198 15.19 6.03 -15.35
C LYS A 198 13.98 6.23 -14.45
N GLU A 199 13.62 5.20 -13.70
CA GLU A 199 12.61 5.31 -12.66
C GLU A 199 12.98 6.41 -11.67
N ALA A 200 12.03 7.25 -11.30
CA ALA A 200 12.32 8.45 -10.54
C ALA A 200 11.11 8.97 -9.77
N VAL A 201 11.36 9.95 -8.93
CA VAL A 201 10.36 10.76 -8.27
C VAL A 201 10.46 12.17 -8.80
N TYR A 202 9.32 12.75 -9.12
CA TYR A 202 9.23 14.09 -9.72
C TYR A 202 8.36 15.04 -8.91
N ARG A 203 8.61 16.34 -9.09
CA ARG A 203 7.74 17.43 -8.65
C ARG A 203 7.41 18.32 -9.84
N VAL A 204 6.15 18.68 -9.97
CA VAL A 204 5.69 19.69 -10.95
C VAL A 204 5.08 20.88 -10.23
N ASP A 205 5.46 22.08 -10.63
CA ASP A 205 4.74 23.30 -10.30
C ASP A 205 3.59 23.46 -11.32
N PRO A 206 2.32 23.27 -10.92
CA PRO A 206 1.21 23.27 -11.87
C PRO A 206 0.87 24.69 -12.39
N LYS A 207 1.48 25.75 -11.83
CA LYS A 207 1.28 27.13 -12.29
C LYS A 207 2.23 27.48 -13.43
N THR A 208 3.47 26.98 -13.35
CA THR A 208 4.51 27.28 -14.33
C THR A 208 4.74 26.15 -15.33
N GLY A 209 4.31 24.91 -14.98
CA GLY A 209 4.63 23.70 -15.72
C GLY A 209 6.07 23.21 -15.50
N GLN A 210 6.84 23.89 -14.63
CA GLN A 210 8.19 23.45 -14.32
C GLN A 210 8.15 22.09 -13.63
N MET A 211 8.91 21.13 -14.16
CA MET A 211 9.08 19.80 -13.61
C MET A 211 10.52 19.60 -13.16
N ASP A 212 10.70 19.09 -11.96
CA ASP A 212 11.99 18.79 -11.37
C ASP A 212 12.07 17.29 -11.03
N LYS A 213 13.18 16.65 -11.39
CA LYS A 213 13.47 15.30 -10.93
C LYS A 213 14.09 15.38 -9.54
N LEU A 214 13.39 14.81 -8.54
CA LEU A 214 13.80 14.88 -7.15
C LEU A 214 14.86 13.84 -6.81
N THR A 215 14.65 12.61 -7.28
CA THR A 215 15.62 11.50 -7.13
C THR A 215 15.36 10.41 -8.16
N ASP A 216 16.41 9.69 -8.55
CA ASP A 216 16.36 8.46 -9.34
C ASP A 216 17.23 7.36 -8.69
N GLU A 217 17.39 7.42 -7.37
CA GLU A 217 18.19 6.48 -6.57
C GLU A 217 17.36 5.34 -5.98
N LEU A 218 16.06 5.24 -6.31
CA LEU A 218 15.16 4.20 -5.84
C LEU A 218 14.96 3.15 -6.95
N ASP A 219 14.79 1.90 -6.52
CA ASP A 219 14.42 0.79 -7.38
C ASP A 219 12.91 0.55 -7.27
N LYS A 220 12.16 1.03 -8.24
CA LYS A 220 10.68 1.00 -8.28
C LYS A 220 10.02 1.84 -7.18
N PRO A 221 10.20 3.19 -7.20
CA PRO A 221 9.50 4.09 -6.29
C PRO A 221 8.00 3.93 -6.46
N ASN A 222 7.28 3.73 -5.32
CA ASN A 222 5.85 3.45 -5.30
C ASN A 222 5.14 4.45 -4.38
N GLY A 223 4.54 4.03 -3.28
CA GLY A 223 3.81 4.89 -2.36
C GLY A 223 4.62 6.10 -1.89
N ILE A 224 3.99 7.26 -1.83
CA ILE A 224 4.61 8.51 -1.41
C ILE A 224 3.71 9.27 -0.42
N CYS A 225 4.29 9.78 0.69
CA CYS A 225 3.57 10.69 1.59
C CYS A 225 4.52 11.66 2.30
N PHE A 226 3.99 12.80 2.74
CA PHE A 226 4.72 13.74 3.58
C PHE A 226 4.54 13.45 5.08
N SER A 227 5.51 13.92 5.90
CA SER A 227 5.30 14.08 7.34
C SER A 227 4.23 15.15 7.60
N PRO A 228 3.59 15.17 8.81
CA PRO A 228 2.53 16.16 9.11
C PRO A 228 2.94 17.62 8.90
N ASP A 229 4.22 17.93 9.09
CA ASP A 229 4.79 19.28 8.93
C ASP A 229 5.41 19.54 7.55
N TYR A 230 5.26 18.60 6.60
CA TYR A 230 5.81 18.63 5.24
C TYR A 230 7.34 18.76 5.16
N LYS A 231 8.07 18.55 6.26
CA LYS A 231 9.54 18.64 6.27
C LYS A 231 10.24 17.36 5.86
N LYS A 232 9.50 16.27 5.76
CA LYS A 232 9.99 14.98 5.28
C LYS A 232 9.05 14.41 4.23
N VAL A 233 9.60 13.64 3.32
CA VAL A 233 8.84 12.80 2.40
C VAL A 233 9.31 11.36 2.55
N TYR A 234 8.34 10.44 2.64
CA TYR A 234 8.54 9.00 2.70
C TYR A 234 8.16 8.40 1.36
N ILE A 235 8.97 7.48 0.87
CA ILE A 235 8.77 6.85 -0.43
C ILE A 235 9.07 5.36 -0.29
N CYS A 236 8.14 4.51 -0.72
CA CYS A 236 8.34 3.07 -0.79
C CYS A 236 9.28 2.72 -1.94
N ASP A 237 10.31 1.93 -1.65
CA ASP A 237 11.17 1.29 -2.64
C ASP A 237 10.77 -0.18 -2.75
N THR A 238 9.97 -0.52 -3.76
CA THR A 238 9.34 -1.84 -3.91
C THR A 238 10.15 -2.80 -4.77
N GLY A 239 11.30 -2.38 -5.25
CA GLY A 239 12.24 -3.21 -5.99
C GLY A 239 13.06 -4.14 -5.09
N GLY A 240 14.37 -4.17 -5.29
CA GLY A 240 15.29 -5.00 -4.50
C GLY A 240 15.28 -4.71 -3.00
N PRO A 241 15.32 -3.43 -2.56
CA PRO A 241 15.36 -3.07 -1.13
C PRO A 241 14.12 -3.48 -0.33
N ARG A 242 12.91 -3.33 -0.89
CA ARG A 242 11.63 -3.60 -0.22
C ARG A 242 11.52 -2.90 1.13
N ASP A 243 11.79 -1.61 1.12
CA ASP A 243 11.82 -0.77 2.31
C ASP A 243 11.07 0.55 2.08
N ILE A 244 11.03 1.37 3.11
CA ILE A 244 10.56 2.76 3.00
C ILE A 244 11.77 3.66 3.23
N GLN A 245 12.02 4.55 2.28
CA GLN A 245 13.03 5.58 2.36
C GLN A 245 12.44 6.89 2.87
N VAL A 246 13.24 7.70 3.55
CA VAL A 246 12.86 9.04 3.98
C VAL A 246 13.89 10.06 3.54
N PHE A 247 13.42 11.21 3.10
CA PHE A 247 14.21 12.36 2.70
C PHE A 247 13.75 13.60 3.45
N ASP A 248 14.66 14.55 3.66
CA ASP A 248 14.30 15.87 4.13
C ASP A 248 13.84 16.74 2.95
N VAL A 249 12.70 17.40 3.10
CA VAL A 249 12.16 18.34 2.12
C VAL A 249 12.80 19.69 2.34
N VAL A 250 13.31 20.30 1.27
CA VAL A 250 13.96 21.60 1.29
C VAL A 250 13.07 22.59 0.55
N GLU A 251 12.61 23.62 1.27
CA GLU A 251 11.78 24.73 0.75
C GLU A 251 10.51 24.26 -0.01
N GLY A 252 10.03 23.03 0.27
CA GLY A 252 8.88 22.46 -0.43
C GLY A 252 9.13 22.10 -1.91
N LYS A 253 10.40 22.14 -2.37
CA LYS A 253 10.73 22.03 -3.80
C LYS A 253 11.69 20.91 -4.13
N THR A 254 12.63 20.60 -3.24
CA THR A 254 13.64 19.56 -3.46
C THR A 254 13.78 18.65 -2.26
N ILE A 255 14.54 17.58 -2.39
CA ILE A 255 14.80 16.63 -1.30
C ILE A 255 16.30 16.40 -1.13
N ARG A 256 16.69 15.99 0.09
CA ARG A 256 18.06 15.60 0.40
C ARG A 256 18.11 14.57 1.53
N GLY A 257 19.29 13.99 1.76
CA GLY A 257 19.53 13.17 2.95
C GLY A 257 18.75 11.85 2.94
N LYS A 258 18.82 11.11 1.81
CA LYS A 258 18.27 9.76 1.70
C LYS A 258 18.72 8.88 2.86
N ARG A 259 17.76 8.24 3.52
CA ARG A 259 18.02 7.24 4.55
C ARG A 259 16.87 6.24 4.64
N GLN A 260 17.21 5.02 5.01
CA GLN A 260 16.18 4.02 5.27
C GLN A 260 15.36 4.43 6.50
N PHE A 261 14.04 4.50 6.34
CA PHE A 261 13.10 4.73 7.44
C PHE A 261 12.80 3.42 8.16
N THR A 262 12.40 2.40 7.42
CA THR A 262 12.13 1.06 7.95
C THR A 262 12.16 0.04 6.82
N ASN A 263 12.31 -1.24 7.18
CA ASN A 263 12.14 -2.35 6.23
C ASN A 263 10.84 -3.10 6.51
N MET A 264 10.41 -3.89 5.54
CA MET A 264 9.14 -4.61 5.61
C MET A 264 9.28 -6.03 6.12
N THR A 265 10.47 -6.48 6.53
CA THR A 265 10.67 -7.83 7.05
C THR A 265 9.89 -8.08 8.33
N MET A 266 9.39 -9.30 8.48
CA MET A 266 8.70 -9.75 9.69
C MET A 266 9.06 -11.21 9.96
N PRO A 267 9.45 -11.59 11.20
CA PRO A 267 9.81 -12.96 11.53
C PRO A 267 8.70 -13.96 11.16
N GLY A 268 9.08 -15.06 10.51
CA GLY A 268 8.15 -16.12 10.11
C GLY A 268 7.20 -15.78 8.95
N LYS A 269 7.41 -14.65 8.28
CA LYS A 269 6.63 -14.24 7.11
C LYS A 269 7.50 -14.20 5.84
N GLY A 270 6.85 -14.19 4.69
CA GLY A 270 7.53 -14.02 3.40
C GLY A 270 8.17 -12.62 3.27
N PRO A 271 8.92 -12.41 2.19
CA PRO A 271 9.56 -11.12 1.92
C PRO A 271 8.50 -10.10 1.48
N GLY A 272 7.78 -9.52 2.43
CA GLY A 272 6.76 -8.52 2.16
C GLY A 272 7.31 -7.22 1.59
N LEU A 273 6.43 -6.36 1.16
CA LEU A 273 6.74 -4.99 0.72
C LEU A 273 5.67 -4.03 1.21
N ALA A 274 6.03 -2.75 1.32
CA ALA A 274 5.08 -1.65 1.43
C ALA A 274 4.73 -1.14 0.03
N ASP A 275 3.49 -0.69 -0.13
CA ASP A 275 2.99 -0.17 -1.40
C ASP A 275 2.54 1.29 -1.20
N GLY A 276 1.26 1.62 -1.21
CA GLY A 276 0.78 2.96 -0.88
C GLY A 276 0.88 3.28 0.62
N ILE A 277 1.28 4.49 0.97
CA ILE A 277 1.51 4.92 2.36
C ILE A 277 0.86 6.26 2.67
N ARG A 278 0.45 6.45 3.92
CA ARG A 278 -0.05 7.76 4.41
C ARG A 278 0.42 8.02 5.85
N ALA A 279 0.58 9.29 6.19
CA ALA A 279 0.90 9.71 7.55
C ALA A 279 -0.37 10.06 8.35
N ASP A 280 -0.36 9.78 9.65
CA ASP A 280 -1.34 10.32 10.59
C ASP A 280 -0.83 11.61 11.26
N VAL A 281 -1.69 12.29 12.02
CA VAL A 281 -1.34 13.55 12.70
C VAL A 281 -0.28 13.40 13.79
N ASP A 282 -0.06 12.20 14.30
CA ASP A 282 1.00 11.87 15.27
C ASP A 282 2.33 11.58 14.57
N GLY A 283 2.36 11.58 13.23
CA GLY A 283 3.52 11.31 12.40
C GLY A 283 3.81 9.82 12.18
N ASN A 284 2.91 8.93 12.59
CA ASN A 284 3.07 7.53 12.22
C ASN A 284 2.83 7.34 10.73
N ILE A 285 3.57 6.42 10.14
CA ILE A 285 3.39 6.00 8.76
C ILE A 285 2.56 4.71 8.73
N TRP A 286 1.41 4.80 8.08
CA TRP A 286 0.52 3.69 7.78
C TRP A 286 0.85 3.22 6.38
N ALA A 287 1.15 1.94 6.23
CA ALA A 287 1.64 1.37 4.98
C ALA A 287 0.76 0.22 4.54
N GLY A 288 0.13 0.34 3.38
CA GLY A 288 -0.42 -0.79 2.66
C GLY A 288 0.70 -1.79 2.38
N ALA A 289 0.46 -3.06 2.65
CA ALA A 289 1.48 -4.08 2.62
C ALA A 289 0.96 -5.40 2.06
N GLY A 290 1.85 -6.13 1.41
CA GLY A 290 1.50 -7.42 0.86
C GLY A 290 2.69 -8.30 0.55
N ARG A 291 2.37 -9.48 -0.04
CA ARG A 291 3.33 -10.51 -0.44
C ARG A 291 4.08 -11.19 0.72
N GLY A 292 3.71 -10.91 1.97
CA GLY A 292 4.21 -11.63 3.14
C GLY A 292 3.38 -12.86 3.51
N GLY A 293 2.20 -12.97 2.90
CA GLY A 293 1.27 -14.08 3.09
C GLY A 293 0.28 -13.87 4.25
N PRO A 294 -0.51 -14.89 4.57
CA PRO A 294 -1.56 -14.80 5.59
C PRO A 294 -1.04 -14.28 6.94
N GLY A 295 -1.75 -13.30 7.53
CA GLY A 295 -1.37 -12.63 8.77
C GLY A 295 -0.21 -11.64 8.64
N TYR A 296 0.15 -11.29 7.39
CA TYR A 296 1.06 -10.20 7.04
C TYR A 296 0.33 -9.15 6.19
N ASP A 297 -0.42 -9.62 5.18
CA ASP A 297 -1.06 -8.74 4.20
C ASP A 297 -2.10 -7.85 4.87
N GLY A 298 -2.13 -6.58 4.50
CA GLY A 298 -2.99 -5.56 5.10
C GLY A 298 -2.28 -4.23 5.32
N VAL A 299 -2.36 -3.64 6.50
CA VAL A 299 -1.72 -2.35 6.81
C VAL A 299 -0.75 -2.51 7.98
N HIS A 300 0.46 -2.01 7.84
CA HIS A 300 1.45 -1.94 8.90
C HIS A 300 1.62 -0.50 9.36
N VAL A 301 1.75 -0.30 10.68
CA VAL A 301 1.87 1.04 11.27
C VAL A 301 3.21 1.20 11.97
N PHE A 302 3.92 2.25 11.57
CA PHE A 302 5.26 2.56 12.06
C PHE A 302 5.27 3.92 12.78
N THR A 303 5.98 3.99 13.91
CA THR A 303 6.23 5.27 14.59
C THR A 303 7.09 6.20 13.71
N PRO A 304 7.21 7.50 14.04
CA PRO A 304 8.12 8.41 13.34
C PRO A 304 9.60 7.96 13.38
N ALA A 305 9.95 7.04 14.27
CA ALA A 305 11.28 6.44 14.37
C ALA A 305 11.45 5.16 13.50
N GLY A 306 10.38 4.71 12.80
CA GLY A 306 10.41 3.53 11.94
C GLY A 306 10.15 2.20 12.66
N GLU A 307 9.73 2.23 13.93
CA GLU A 307 9.38 1.03 14.69
C GLU A 307 7.96 0.57 14.35
N ARG A 308 7.77 -0.70 13.98
CA ARG A 308 6.42 -1.25 13.74
C ARG A 308 5.69 -1.45 15.05
N ILE A 309 4.55 -0.79 15.22
CA ILE A 309 3.76 -0.81 16.46
C ILE A 309 2.41 -1.51 16.34
N GLY A 310 1.88 -1.66 15.13
CA GLY A 310 0.58 -2.29 14.93
C GLY A 310 0.34 -2.74 13.51
N MET A 311 -0.72 -3.51 13.35
CA MET A 311 -1.15 -4.03 12.04
C MET A 311 -2.68 -4.08 11.96
N ILE A 312 -3.19 -3.94 10.76
CA ILE A 312 -4.54 -4.30 10.35
C ILE A 312 -4.41 -5.43 9.34
N VAL A 313 -4.80 -6.63 9.73
CA VAL A 313 -4.65 -7.80 8.86
C VAL A 313 -5.85 -7.91 7.92
N LEU A 314 -5.58 -8.12 6.66
CA LEU A 314 -6.58 -8.34 5.62
C LEU A 314 -6.39 -9.72 4.96
N PRO A 315 -7.43 -10.28 4.35
CA PRO A 315 -7.33 -11.52 3.59
C PRO A 315 -6.66 -11.33 2.22
N GLU A 316 -6.38 -10.09 1.85
CA GLU A 316 -5.89 -9.65 0.55
C GLU A 316 -4.68 -8.71 0.71
N ILE A 317 -3.82 -8.66 -0.31
CA ILE A 317 -2.74 -7.67 -0.38
C ILE A 317 -3.36 -6.27 -0.37
N CYS A 318 -2.95 -5.43 0.57
CA CYS A 318 -3.34 -4.02 0.59
C CYS A 318 -2.36 -3.20 -0.27
N ALA A 319 -2.83 -2.78 -1.44
CA ALA A 319 -2.02 -2.02 -2.36
C ALA A 319 -1.88 -0.55 -1.94
N ASN A 320 -2.97 0.09 -1.48
CA ASN A 320 -2.89 1.51 -1.12
C ASN A 320 -3.97 1.88 -0.09
N ILE A 321 -3.78 3.01 0.58
CA ILE A 321 -4.65 3.48 1.66
C ILE A 321 -4.89 4.98 1.56
N CYS A 322 -6.01 5.44 2.12
CA CYS A 322 -6.21 6.86 2.43
C CYS A 322 -7.05 7.03 3.71
N PHE A 323 -6.85 8.15 4.37
CA PHE A 323 -7.73 8.58 5.46
C PHE A 323 -8.87 9.41 4.90
N GLY A 324 -10.08 9.17 5.39
CA GLY A 324 -11.26 9.91 4.96
C GLY A 324 -12.40 9.88 5.97
N GLY A 325 -13.62 10.13 5.49
CA GLY A 325 -14.78 10.35 6.32
C GLY A 325 -14.81 11.77 6.90
N THR A 326 -15.95 12.17 7.43
CA THR A 326 -16.19 13.54 7.96
C THR A 326 -15.16 13.97 9.01
N LYS A 327 -14.66 13.03 9.84
CA LYS A 327 -13.64 13.31 10.88
C LYS A 327 -12.23 12.95 10.44
N ARG A 328 -12.05 12.43 9.20
CA ARG A 328 -10.79 11.96 8.64
C ARG A 328 -10.10 10.87 9.47
N ASN A 329 -10.86 10.13 10.26
CA ASN A 329 -10.43 9.02 11.09
C ASN A 329 -10.94 7.67 10.60
N ARG A 330 -11.44 7.59 9.38
CA ARG A 330 -11.77 6.35 8.71
C ARG A 330 -10.66 6.03 7.72
N LEU A 331 -9.96 4.93 7.98
CA LEU A 331 -8.93 4.42 7.08
C LEU A 331 -9.63 3.59 6.02
N PHE A 332 -9.42 3.93 4.76
CA PHE A 332 -9.83 3.16 3.59
C PHE A 332 -8.63 2.43 3.03
N MET A 333 -8.83 1.18 2.63
CA MET A 333 -7.79 0.25 2.19
C MET A 333 -8.23 -0.37 0.87
N ALA A 334 -7.54 -0.02 -0.22
CA ALA A 334 -7.68 -0.68 -1.52
C ALA A 334 -6.83 -1.94 -1.50
N ALA A 335 -7.46 -3.10 -1.61
CA ALA A 335 -6.79 -4.38 -1.43
C ALA A 335 -7.22 -5.36 -2.52
N SER A 336 -6.31 -5.69 -3.42
CA SER A 336 -6.50 -6.65 -4.53
C SER A 336 -7.88 -6.51 -5.22
N GLN A 337 -8.87 -7.26 -4.78
CA GLN A 337 -10.21 -7.28 -5.38
C GLN A 337 -11.25 -6.44 -4.64
N SER A 338 -10.90 -5.88 -3.48
CA SER A 338 -11.86 -5.29 -2.55
C SER A 338 -11.40 -3.94 -2.00
N VAL A 339 -12.37 -3.19 -1.47
CA VAL A 339 -12.12 -1.99 -0.67
C VAL A 339 -12.63 -2.23 0.74
N TYR A 340 -11.75 -2.05 1.72
CA TYR A 340 -12.06 -2.16 3.14
C TYR A 340 -12.01 -0.81 3.82
N ALA A 341 -12.64 -0.71 4.99
CA ALA A 341 -12.55 0.48 5.84
C ALA A 341 -12.65 0.12 7.32
N VAL A 342 -11.98 0.90 8.15
CA VAL A 342 -12.07 0.81 9.61
C VAL A 342 -11.92 2.20 10.23
N TYR A 343 -12.64 2.47 11.31
CA TYR A 343 -12.41 3.68 12.11
C TYR A 343 -11.23 3.47 13.05
N VAL A 344 -10.38 4.48 13.15
CA VAL A 344 -9.17 4.45 13.98
C VAL A 344 -9.12 5.65 14.94
N GLY A 345 -8.39 5.51 16.05
CA GLY A 345 -8.24 6.52 17.11
C GLY A 345 -7.31 7.69 16.72
N THR A 346 -7.05 7.90 15.44
CA THR A 346 -6.30 9.02 14.89
C THR A 346 -6.93 9.51 13.61
N ARG A 347 -6.34 10.50 12.96
CA ARG A 347 -6.78 11.01 11.65
C ARG A 347 -5.60 11.20 10.71
N GLY A 348 -5.87 11.19 9.42
CA GLY A 348 -4.85 11.49 8.42
C GLY A 348 -4.23 12.88 8.61
N ALA A 349 -2.93 12.98 8.41
CA ALA A 349 -2.18 14.22 8.56
C ALA A 349 -2.65 15.29 7.55
N HIS A 350 -2.94 14.86 6.32
CA HIS A 350 -3.22 15.77 5.20
C HIS A 350 -4.65 15.63 4.71
N VAL A 351 -5.14 16.67 4.03
CA VAL A 351 -6.48 16.69 3.41
C VAL A 351 -6.47 16.14 1.99
N THR A 352 -5.29 15.92 1.47
CA THR A 352 -5.05 15.42 0.11
C THR A 352 -4.52 14.00 0.13
#